data_40f0797319cf4713f24f2202d100a58f
#
_entry.id   40f0797319cf4713f24f2202d100a58f
#
_cell.length_a   1.000
_cell.length_b   1.000
_cell.length_c   1.000
_cell.angle_alpha   90.00
_cell.angle_beta   90.00
_cell.angle_gamma   90.00
#
_symmetry.space_group_name_H-M   'P 1'
#
loop_
_entity.id
_entity.type
_entity.pdbx_description
1 polymer ?
#
loop_
_entity_poly.entity_id
_entity_poly.type
_entity_poly.pdbx_seq_one_letter_code
_entity_poly.pdbx_strand_id
1 'polypeptide(L)'
;SNVDVVIGLHNVNGTTGNQTRGVAEIIVHPQYSGNSLNNDYALLRLDSPITDFEPIQLCTDTDHDEEPVMSTVMGWGATSSGGSSSNFLLEVDVPIDDSCGSYSNNEITNNMICAGDFNGGEDSCQGDSGGPLIMTNSDGDYELIGIVSWGYG
;
A
#
# COMPACT_ATOMS: atom_id res chain seq x y z
N SER A 1 -20.56 -0.45 -11.05
CA SER A 1 -19.94 0.79 -10.57
C SER A 1 -19.01 1.28 -11.68
N ASN A 2 -18.98 2.59 -11.92
CA ASN A 2 -18.04 3.17 -12.90
C ASN A 2 -16.72 3.47 -12.19
N VAL A 3 -15.95 2.42 -11.92
CA VAL A 3 -14.58 2.54 -11.42
C VAL A 3 -13.66 2.10 -12.54
N ASP A 4 -12.68 2.94 -12.86
CA ASP A 4 -11.64 2.65 -13.81
C ASP A 4 -10.30 2.59 -13.07
N VAL A 5 -9.41 1.71 -13.52
CA VAL A 5 -8.03 1.59 -13.03
C VAL A 5 -7.10 2.09 -14.11
N VAL A 6 -6.18 2.97 -13.75
CA VAL A 6 -5.15 3.49 -14.63
C VAL A 6 -3.80 2.94 -14.18
N ILE A 7 -3.13 2.21 -15.05
CA ILE A 7 -1.88 1.50 -14.76
C ILE A 7 -0.73 2.17 -15.52
N GLY A 8 0.44 2.27 -14.88
CA GLY A 8 1.61 2.94 -15.44
C GLY A 8 1.59 4.47 -15.30
N LEU A 9 0.72 5.00 -14.43
CA LEU A 9 0.61 6.43 -14.20
C LEU A 9 1.67 6.89 -13.19
N HIS A 10 2.44 7.92 -13.55
CA HIS A 10 3.36 8.60 -12.64
C HIS A 10 2.85 10.00 -12.27
N ASN A 11 2.26 10.70 -13.24
CA ASN A 11 1.65 12.01 -13.03
C ASN A 11 0.14 11.91 -13.24
N VAL A 12 -0.68 12.25 -12.24
CA VAL A 12 -2.15 12.16 -12.33
C VAL A 12 -2.75 13.02 -13.44
N ASN A 13 -2.04 14.06 -13.88
CA ASN A 13 -2.42 14.89 -15.02
C ASN A 13 -1.84 14.42 -16.35
N GLY A 14 -1.04 13.35 -16.32
CA GLY A 14 -0.40 12.77 -17.50
C GLY A 14 -1.23 11.66 -18.13
N THR A 15 -0.94 11.39 -19.41
CA THR A 15 -1.60 10.28 -20.13
C THR A 15 -0.59 9.37 -20.84
N THR A 16 0.71 9.68 -20.74
CA THR A 16 1.75 8.97 -21.47
C THR A 16 2.10 7.64 -20.81
N GLY A 17 2.03 6.57 -21.56
CA GLY A 17 2.46 5.23 -21.14
C GLY A 17 1.47 4.50 -20.22
N ASN A 18 0.32 5.07 -19.93
CA ASN A 18 -0.68 4.43 -19.09
C ASN A 18 -1.67 3.56 -19.88
N GLN A 19 -2.28 2.62 -19.18
CA GLN A 19 -3.40 1.82 -19.70
C GLN A 19 -4.58 1.96 -18.74
N THR A 20 -5.76 2.20 -19.28
CA THR A 20 -7.01 2.27 -18.51
C THR A 20 -7.83 1.00 -18.73
N ARG A 21 -8.38 0.45 -17.66
CA ARG A 21 -9.33 -0.68 -17.68
C ARG A 21 -10.50 -0.37 -16.77
N GLY A 22 -11.68 -0.77 -17.23
CA GLY A 22 -12.86 -0.79 -16.37
C GLY A 22 -12.76 -1.91 -15.33
N VAL A 23 -13.43 -1.73 -14.21
CA VAL A 23 -13.55 -2.75 -13.16
C VAL A 23 -14.83 -3.55 -13.39
N ALA A 24 -14.67 -4.83 -13.77
CA ALA A 24 -15.78 -5.76 -13.97
C ALA A 24 -16.36 -6.26 -12.64
N GLU A 25 -15.53 -6.36 -11.58
CA GLU A 25 -15.97 -6.85 -10.27
C GLU A 25 -15.07 -6.31 -9.16
N ILE A 26 -15.68 -5.96 -8.03
CA ILE A 26 -14.99 -5.60 -6.79
C ILE A 26 -15.26 -6.71 -5.78
N ILE A 27 -14.20 -7.35 -5.30
CA ILE A 27 -14.27 -8.48 -4.36
C ILE A 27 -13.65 -8.01 -3.05
N VAL A 28 -14.50 -7.57 -2.12
CA VAL A 28 -14.09 -7.19 -0.77
C VAL A 28 -13.79 -8.47 0.03
N HIS A 29 -12.77 -8.42 0.88
CA HIS A 29 -12.47 -9.57 1.74
C HIS A 29 -13.71 -9.97 2.58
N PRO A 30 -14.11 -11.26 2.61
CA PRO A 30 -15.38 -11.67 3.22
C PRO A 30 -15.44 -11.46 4.74
N GLN A 31 -14.29 -11.29 5.38
CA GLN A 31 -14.16 -11.01 6.81
C GLN A 31 -13.70 -9.56 7.08
N TYR A 32 -13.86 -8.66 6.12
CA TYR A 32 -13.59 -7.23 6.36
C TYR A 32 -14.45 -6.70 7.50
N SER A 33 -13.84 -5.94 8.40
CA SER A 33 -14.52 -5.34 9.54
C SER A 33 -14.28 -3.83 9.55
N GLY A 34 -15.30 -3.05 9.21
CA GLY A 34 -15.22 -1.59 9.23
C GLY A 34 -15.06 -0.98 10.63
N ASN A 35 -15.25 -1.77 11.70
CA ASN A 35 -15.04 -1.28 13.08
C ASN A 35 -13.59 -1.41 13.53
N SER A 36 -12.88 -2.44 13.09
CA SER A 36 -11.50 -2.72 13.47
C SER A 36 -10.52 -2.56 12.32
N LEU A 37 -11.02 -2.30 11.11
CA LEU A 37 -10.26 -2.28 9.85
C LEU A 37 -9.48 -3.57 9.59
N ASN A 38 -9.90 -4.67 10.22
CA ASN A 38 -9.29 -5.98 9.99
C ASN A 38 -9.65 -6.49 8.60
N ASN A 39 -8.69 -7.07 7.88
CA ASN A 39 -8.81 -7.52 6.50
C ASN A 39 -9.23 -6.39 5.53
N ASP A 40 -8.65 -5.20 5.68
CA ASP A 40 -8.98 -4.02 4.89
C ASP A 40 -8.33 -4.05 3.51
N TYR A 41 -8.81 -4.97 2.66
CA TYR A 41 -8.39 -5.04 1.27
C TYR A 41 -9.49 -5.60 0.37
N ALA A 42 -9.39 -5.30 -0.93
CA ALA A 42 -10.26 -5.80 -1.95
C ALA A 42 -9.47 -6.15 -3.22
N LEU A 43 -9.99 -7.07 -4.01
CA LEU A 43 -9.50 -7.36 -5.34
C LEU A 43 -10.38 -6.66 -6.37
N LEU A 44 -9.76 -6.05 -7.36
CA LEU A 44 -10.42 -5.46 -8.51
C LEU A 44 -10.20 -6.35 -9.73
N ARG A 45 -11.22 -7.07 -10.18
CA ARG A 45 -11.14 -7.82 -11.42
C ARG A 45 -11.39 -6.87 -12.59
N LEU A 46 -10.38 -6.69 -13.42
CA LEU A 46 -10.45 -5.84 -14.59
C LEU A 46 -11.35 -6.46 -15.68
N ASP A 47 -11.94 -5.63 -16.53
CA ASP A 47 -12.77 -6.05 -17.67
C ASP A 47 -11.94 -6.69 -18.79
N SER A 48 -10.65 -6.39 -18.86
CA SER A 48 -9.70 -6.94 -19.81
C SER A 48 -8.29 -6.99 -19.21
N PRO A 49 -7.43 -7.95 -19.65
CA PRO A 49 -6.11 -8.12 -19.06
C PRO A 49 -5.16 -6.96 -19.40
N ILE A 50 -4.17 -6.79 -18.52
CA ILE A 50 -2.98 -5.98 -18.75
C ILE A 50 -1.82 -6.94 -19.05
N THR A 51 -1.08 -6.71 -20.13
CA THR A 51 0.00 -7.60 -20.58
C THR A 51 1.36 -6.93 -20.69
N ASP A 52 1.39 -5.59 -20.61
CA ASP A 52 2.60 -4.80 -20.85
C ASP A 52 3.36 -4.46 -19.55
N PHE A 53 2.85 -4.91 -18.41
CA PHE A 53 3.44 -4.71 -17.10
C PHE A 53 3.61 -6.06 -16.40
N GLU A 54 4.79 -6.31 -15.87
CA GLU A 54 5.03 -7.46 -15.00
C GLU A 54 4.39 -7.20 -13.64
N PRO A 55 3.58 -8.14 -13.11
CA PRO A 55 2.99 -8.01 -11.79
C PRO A 55 4.07 -8.17 -10.73
N ILE A 56 3.97 -7.38 -9.66
CA ILE A 56 4.81 -7.58 -8.48
C ILE A 56 4.50 -8.95 -7.84
N GLN A 57 5.53 -9.60 -7.32
CA GLN A 57 5.36 -10.84 -6.54
C GLN A 57 4.72 -10.53 -5.19
N LEU A 58 3.89 -11.45 -4.71
CA LEU A 58 3.41 -11.38 -3.32
C LEU A 58 4.45 -12.03 -2.42
N CYS A 59 4.81 -11.37 -1.35
CA CYS A 59 5.66 -11.95 -0.32
C CYS A 59 4.96 -13.16 0.30
N THR A 60 5.64 -14.28 0.36
CA THR A 60 5.16 -15.52 0.99
C THR A 60 5.96 -15.87 2.24
N ASP A 61 7.03 -15.14 2.51
CA ASP A 61 7.81 -15.25 3.72
C ASP A 61 7.22 -14.38 4.81
N THR A 62 7.06 -14.92 6.00
CA THR A 62 6.55 -14.21 7.18
C THR A 62 7.66 -13.91 8.19
N ASP A 63 8.86 -14.42 7.95
CA ASP A 63 10.00 -14.23 8.83
C ASP A 63 10.79 -12.99 8.38
N HIS A 64 10.38 -11.83 8.85
CA HIS A 64 11.13 -10.57 8.73
C HIS A 64 12.05 -10.37 9.95
N ASP A 65 12.70 -11.45 10.39
CA ASP A 65 13.42 -11.54 11.67
C ASP A 65 14.73 -10.73 11.75
N GLU A 66 15.16 -10.12 10.64
CA GLU A 66 16.37 -9.29 10.60
C GLU A 66 16.02 -7.81 10.75
N GLU A 67 15.81 -7.34 11.96
CA GLU A 67 15.59 -5.95 12.29
C GLU A 67 16.82 -5.04 12.05
N PRO A 68 16.64 -3.83 11.51
CA PRO A 68 15.41 -3.25 11.00
C PRO A 68 15.19 -3.58 9.52
N VAL A 69 14.04 -4.18 9.20
CA VAL A 69 13.62 -4.38 7.81
C VAL A 69 13.09 -3.07 7.25
N MET A 70 13.70 -2.59 6.18
CA MET A 70 13.22 -1.42 5.47
C MET A 70 12.21 -1.81 4.39
N SER A 71 11.13 -1.07 4.34
CA SER A 71 10.09 -1.19 3.32
C SER A 71 9.89 0.14 2.63
N THR A 72 9.28 0.13 1.46
CA THR A 72 8.96 1.34 0.70
C THR A 72 7.45 1.44 0.54
N VAL A 73 6.88 2.58 0.90
CA VAL A 73 5.49 2.94 0.60
C VAL A 73 5.46 3.95 -0.53
N MET A 74 4.46 3.88 -1.40
CA MET A 74 4.33 4.82 -2.51
C MET A 74 2.87 5.22 -2.76
N GLY A 75 2.69 6.47 -3.21
CA GLY A 75 1.37 6.99 -3.52
C GLY A 75 1.36 8.43 -4.00
N TRP A 76 0.17 8.96 -4.16
CA TRP A 76 -0.11 10.36 -4.52
C TRP A 76 -0.72 11.13 -3.36
N GLY A 77 -0.63 10.60 -2.17
CA GLY A 77 -1.19 11.19 -0.96
C GLY A 77 -0.57 12.53 -0.57
N ALA A 78 -1.01 13.05 0.55
CA ALA A 78 -0.49 14.29 1.09
C ALA A 78 0.98 14.13 1.52
N THR A 79 1.78 15.17 1.33
CA THR A 79 3.21 15.19 1.69
C THR A 79 3.46 15.70 3.12
N SER A 80 2.39 15.98 3.85
CA SER A 80 2.40 16.36 5.26
C SER A 80 0.99 16.22 5.85
N SER A 81 0.88 16.08 7.15
CA SER A 81 -0.42 16.01 7.84
C SER A 81 -1.27 17.25 7.52
N GLY A 82 -2.49 17.02 6.98
CA GLY A 82 -3.39 18.09 6.51
C GLY A 82 -2.90 18.83 5.24
N GLY A 83 -1.87 18.35 4.59
CA GLY A 83 -1.31 18.91 3.36
C GLY A 83 -2.12 18.56 2.11
N SER A 84 -1.59 18.94 0.94
CA SER A 84 -2.17 18.63 -0.36
C SER A 84 -1.55 17.38 -0.95
N SER A 85 -2.35 16.61 -1.69
CA SER A 85 -1.89 15.46 -2.46
C SER A 85 -0.89 15.85 -3.54
N SER A 86 0.00 14.92 -3.88
CA SER A 86 0.97 15.10 -4.97
C SER A 86 0.33 14.81 -6.33
N ASN A 87 0.75 15.56 -7.35
CA ASN A 87 0.45 15.20 -8.73
C ASN A 87 1.37 14.09 -9.28
N PHE A 88 2.50 13.87 -8.64
CA PHE A 88 3.47 12.85 -9.03
C PHE A 88 3.45 11.72 -8.01
N LEU A 89 3.63 10.48 -8.49
CA LEU A 89 3.87 9.35 -7.62
C LEU A 89 5.15 9.60 -6.83
N LEU A 90 5.04 9.55 -5.52
CA LEU A 90 6.15 9.68 -4.58
C LEU A 90 6.34 8.35 -3.85
N GLU A 91 7.53 8.17 -3.31
CA GLU A 91 7.88 7.02 -2.48
C GLU A 91 8.68 7.48 -1.27
N VAL A 92 8.63 6.71 -0.20
CA VAL A 92 9.43 6.90 1.01
C VAL A 92 9.75 5.55 1.63
N ASP A 93 10.98 5.42 2.12
CA ASP A 93 11.42 4.24 2.85
C ASP A 93 11.06 4.38 4.33
N VAL A 94 10.40 3.34 4.85
CA VAL A 94 9.95 3.29 6.24
C VAL A 94 10.35 1.95 6.88
N PRO A 95 10.80 1.96 8.14
CA PRO A 95 11.07 0.72 8.85
C PRO A 95 9.79 -0.03 9.17
N ILE A 96 9.84 -1.36 9.13
CA ILE A 96 8.80 -2.23 9.71
C ILE A 96 9.00 -2.24 11.23
N ASP A 97 7.91 -2.14 11.98
CA ASP A 97 7.92 -2.31 13.44
C ASP A 97 7.03 -3.47 13.87
N ASP A 98 7.63 -4.60 14.12
CA ASP A 98 6.91 -5.79 14.61
C ASP A 98 6.27 -5.60 15.98
N SER A 99 6.77 -4.65 16.76
CA SER A 99 6.20 -4.33 18.07
C SER A 99 4.89 -3.54 17.98
N CYS A 100 4.68 -2.81 16.86
CA CYS A 100 3.57 -1.87 16.69
C CYS A 100 3.42 -0.92 17.89
N GLY A 101 4.55 -0.50 18.47
CA GLY A 101 4.59 0.15 19.78
C GLY A 101 3.83 1.46 19.92
N SER A 102 3.46 2.09 18.81
CA SER A 102 2.63 3.32 18.81
C SER A 102 1.13 3.05 18.94
N TYR A 103 0.71 1.79 18.85
CA TYR A 103 -0.70 1.39 18.89
C TYR A 103 -1.04 0.61 20.16
N SER A 104 -2.29 0.67 20.59
CA SER A 104 -2.76 -0.13 21.71
C SER A 104 -2.89 -1.60 21.32
N ASN A 105 -2.63 -2.53 22.23
CA ASN A 105 -2.63 -3.98 21.99
C ASN A 105 -3.94 -4.57 21.39
N ASN A 106 -5.04 -3.80 21.40
CA ASN A 106 -6.34 -4.24 20.85
C ASN A 106 -6.65 -3.62 19.48
N GLU A 107 -5.79 -2.74 18.97
CA GLU A 107 -6.01 -2.05 17.68
C GLU A 107 -5.39 -2.82 16.53
N ILE A 108 -4.25 -3.47 16.77
CA ILE A 108 -3.52 -4.25 15.77
C ILE A 108 -3.95 -5.72 15.84
N THR A 109 -4.20 -6.29 14.70
CA THR A 109 -4.56 -7.72 14.54
C THR A 109 -3.45 -8.46 13.80
N ASN A 110 -3.48 -9.80 13.83
CA ASN A 110 -2.52 -10.65 13.12
C ASN A 110 -2.54 -10.50 11.58
N ASN A 111 -3.49 -9.73 11.03
CA ASN A 111 -3.61 -9.45 9.60
C ASN A 111 -3.13 -8.02 9.26
N MET A 112 -2.41 -7.38 10.17
CA MET A 112 -1.86 -6.04 10.03
C MET A 112 -0.35 -6.08 10.21
N ILE A 113 0.34 -5.23 9.49
CA ILE A 113 1.77 -4.95 9.61
C ILE A 113 1.93 -3.47 9.93
N CYS A 114 2.84 -3.14 10.83
CA CYS A 114 3.15 -1.76 11.18
C CYS A 114 4.45 -1.33 10.50
N ALA A 115 4.41 -0.17 9.87
CA ALA A 115 5.59 0.45 9.25
C ALA A 115 5.50 1.97 9.40
N GLY A 116 6.63 2.63 9.62
CA GLY A 116 6.70 4.07 9.82
C GLY A 116 7.84 4.48 10.73
N ASP A 117 8.20 5.77 10.71
CA ASP A 117 9.15 6.31 11.69
C ASP A 117 8.42 6.77 12.96
N PHE A 118 8.55 5.98 14.03
CA PHE A 118 7.91 6.26 15.33
C PHE A 118 8.46 7.50 16.06
N ASN A 119 9.56 8.06 15.58
CA ASN A 119 10.06 9.35 16.08
C ASN A 119 9.45 10.53 15.31
N GLY A 120 8.60 10.25 14.34
CA GLY A 120 8.00 11.22 13.43
C GLY A 120 8.96 11.63 12.31
N GLY A 121 8.42 11.84 11.13
CA GLY A 121 9.18 12.25 9.96
C GLY A 121 8.61 11.66 8.67
N GLU A 122 9.04 10.48 8.31
CA GLU A 122 8.67 9.82 7.06
C GLU A 122 7.60 8.76 7.31
N ASP A 123 6.47 8.88 6.60
CA ASP A 123 5.33 7.98 6.73
C ASP A 123 4.42 8.09 5.49
N SER A 124 3.47 7.16 5.37
CA SER A 124 2.32 7.30 4.47
C SER A 124 1.34 8.34 5.00
N CYS A 125 0.57 8.97 4.14
CA CYS A 125 -0.34 10.04 4.53
C CYS A 125 -1.72 9.89 3.88
N GLN A 126 -2.62 10.83 4.17
CA GLN A 126 -3.98 10.85 3.62
C GLN A 126 -3.95 10.84 2.09
N GLY A 127 -4.58 9.83 1.50
CA GLY A 127 -4.63 9.60 0.05
C GLY A 127 -3.71 8.48 -0.45
N ASP A 128 -2.85 7.90 0.41
CA ASP A 128 -2.04 6.72 0.08
C ASP A 128 -2.78 5.41 0.38
N SER A 129 -3.93 5.45 1.03
CA SER A 129 -4.78 4.29 1.34
C SER A 129 -5.04 3.43 0.11
N GLY A 130 -4.82 2.12 0.23
CA GLY A 130 -4.89 1.15 -0.86
C GLY A 130 -3.60 1.07 -1.68
N GLY A 131 -2.60 1.93 -1.41
CA GLY A 131 -1.28 1.88 -2.01
C GLY A 131 -0.44 0.72 -1.48
N PRO A 132 0.65 0.36 -2.19
CA PRO A 132 1.49 -0.78 -1.82
C PRO A 132 2.48 -0.42 -0.72
N LEU A 133 2.75 -1.39 0.14
CA LEU A 133 3.95 -1.48 0.95
C LEU A 133 4.80 -2.62 0.37
N ILE A 134 6.01 -2.31 -0.07
CA ILE A 134 6.91 -3.27 -0.73
C ILE A 134 8.23 -3.39 0.00
N MET A 135 8.91 -4.49 -0.21
CA MET A 135 10.29 -4.70 0.22
C MET A 135 11.13 -5.35 -0.88
N THR A 136 12.43 -5.29 -0.74
CA THR A 136 13.36 -6.01 -1.61
C THR A 136 13.71 -7.34 -0.95
N ASN A 137 13.53 -8.46 -1.66
CA ASN A 137 13.90 -9.78 -1.16
C ASN A 137 15.41 -10.05 -1.30
N SER A 138 15.86 -11.23 -0.86
CA SER A 138 17.28 -11.63 -0.90
C SER A 138 17.87 -11.72 -2.31
N ASP A 139 17.04 -11.88 -3.32
CA ASP A 139 17.46 -11.95 -4.73
C ASP A 139 17.52 -10.56 -5.40
N GLY A 140 17.06 -9.53 -4.69
CA GLY A 140 17.03 -8.14 -5.16
C GLY A 140 15.74 -7.78 -5.89
N ASP A 141 14.73 -8.64 -5.86
CA ASP A 141 13.43 -8.39 -6.47
C ASP A 141 12.45 -7.75 -5.47
N TYR A 142 11.53 -6.93 -5.97
CA TYR A 142 10.49 -6.32 -5.15
C TYR A 142 9.34 -7.28 -4.89
N GLU A 143 8.87 -7.29 -3.65
CA GLU A 143 7.70 -8.06 -3.22
C GLU A 143 6.70 -7.16 -2.50
N LEU A 144 5.40 -7.42 -2.73
CA LEU A 144 4.31 -6.76 -2.02
C LEU A 144 4.13 -7.45 -0.67
N ILE A 145 4.32 -6.70 0.42
CA ILE A 145 4.19 -7.19 1.80
C ILE A 145 2.94 -6.67 2.49
N GLY A 146 2.39 -5.55 2.03
CA GLY A 146 1.23 -4.93 2.65
C GLY A 146 0.50 -3.96 1.73
N ILE A 147 -0.63 -3.46 2.24
CA ILE A 147 -1.45 -2.43 1.62
C ILE A 147 -1.74 -1.37 2.68
N VAL A 148 -1.53 -0.09 2.34
CA VAL A 148 -1.80 1.03 3.23
C VAL A 148 -3.29 1.04 3.60
N SER A 149 -3.60 0.99 4.88
CA SER A 149 -4.96 0.99 5.42
C SER A 149 -5.19 2.21 6.31
N TRP A 150 -4.55 2.27 7.49
CA TRP A 150 -4.80 3.31 8.46
C TRP A 150 -3.55 3.59 9.33
N GLY A 151 -3.56 4.73 10.02
CA GLY A 151 -2.52 5.12 10.96
C GLY A 151 -2.91 6.37 11.77
N TYR A 152 -2.13 6.67 12.79
CA TYR A 152 -2.16 7.95 13.49
C TYR A 152 -1.28 8.94 12.73
N GLY A 153 -1.86 10.05 12.24
CA GLY A 153 -1.18 11.12 11.52
C GLY A 153 -1.04 12.39 12.34
#